data_bdd33ea8d6952f14c1d6a18bdcbf4b10
#
_entry.id   bdd33ea8d6952f14c1d6a18bdcbf4b10
#
_cell.length_a   1.000
_cell.length_b   1.000
_cell.length_c   1.000
_cell.angle_alpha   90.00
_cell.angle_beta   90.00
_cell.angle_gamma   90.00
#
_symmetry.space_group_name_H-M   'P 1'
#
loop_
_entity.id
_entity.type
_entity.pdbx_description
1 polymer ?
#
loop_
_entity_poly.entity_id
_entity_poly.type
_entity_poly.pdbx_seq_one_letter_code
_entity_poly.pdbx_strand_id
1 'polypeptide(L)'
;YNKPGGSISVHAEIIRQVHQNVIYKFIISDTGIGISPEFQKHIFEPFAQEDTGARTIYKGTGLGMTIVHRLVQEMGGTIQLKSEKNVGSTFTLILPFTIDEHQPSASEETATDTPADFSNLHILVVEDNELNLEIAVFSLEAAGLNVSTAINGLEAVRLFEKSKPYEYDIILMDIMMPVMNGLDAAKAIRGLSRPDATTVPIIALSANAFAEDIQKSKNAGINEHLAKPLEMDKVLKVIASYCK
;
A
#
# COMPACT_ATOMS: atom_id res chain seq x y z
N TYR A 1 -3.79 -10.14 16.60
CA TYR A 1 -4.68 -10.94 17.48
C TYR A 1 -5.04 -12.33 16.91
N ASN A 2 -4.48 -12.73 15.75
CA ASN A 2 -4.67 -14.10 15.26
C ASN A 2 -3.64 -15.06 15.90
N LYS A 3 -3.95 -16.34 15.92
CA LYS A 3 -3.04 -17.39 16.45
C LYS A 3 -2.16 -17.95 15.33
N PRO A 4 -0.96 -18.48 15.62
CA PRO A 4 -0.16 -19.19 14.63
C PRO A 4 -0.98 -20.29 13.94
N GLY A 5 -0.96 -20.33 12.59
CA GLY A 5 -1.78 -21.23 11.78
C GLY A 5 -3.25 -20.84 11.66
N GLY A 6 -3.64 -19.68 12.20
CA GLY A 6 -4.98 -19.12 12.00
C GLY A 6 -5.15 -18.53 10.60
N SER A 7 -6.41 -18.24 10.25
CA SER A 7 -6.79 -17.67 8.95
C SER A 7 -7.54 -16.35 9.11
N ILE A 8 -7.48 -15.52 8.09
CA ILE A 8 -8.34 -14.36 7.88
C ILE A 8 -8.97 -14.53 6.52
N SER A 9 -10.28 -14.34 6.44
CA SER A 9 -11.02 -14.38 5.19
C SER A 9 -11.77 -13.09 4.97
N VAL A 10 -11.83 -12.63 3.74
CA VAL A 10 -12.62 -11.45 3.32
C VAL A 10 -13.52 -11.89 2.18
N HIS A 11 -14.81 -11.65 2.35
CA HIS A 11 -15.82 -11.88 1.32
C HIS A 11 -16.58 -10.59 1.05
N ALA A 12 -16.77 -10.27 -0.22
CA ALA A 12 -17.53 -9.11 -0.65
C ALA A 12 -18.63 -9.53 -1.63
N GLU A 13 -19.85 -9.06 -1.41
CA GLU A 13 -21.00 -9.32 -2.27
C GLU A 13 -21.84 -8.07 -2.47
N ILE A 14 -22.44 -7.91 -3.66
CA ILE A 14 -23.46 -6.90 -3.91
C ILE A 14 -24.79 -7.44 -3.41
N ILE A 15 -25.39 -6.80 -2.41
CA ILE A 15 -26.69 -7.22 -1.88
C ILE A 15 -27.86 -6.44 -2.51
N ARG A 16 -27.60 -5.29 -3.11
CA ARG A 16 -28.60 -4.50 -3.83
C ARG A 16 -27.93 -3.57 -4.83
N GLN A 17 -28.50 -3.48 -6.03
CA GLN A 17 -28.15 -2.47 -7.01
C GLN A 17 -29.43 -1.88 -7.60
N VAL A 18 -29.50 -0.55 -7.61
CA VAL A 18 -30.61 0.21 -8.21
C VAL A 18 -30.01 1.40 -8.93
N HIS A 19 -30.05 1.37 -10.26
CA HIS A 19 -29.38 2.37 -11.11
C HIS A 19 -27.89 2.49 -10.72
N GLN A 20 -27.44 3.69 -10.44
CA GLN A 20 -26.04 3.98 -10.03
C GLN A 20 -25.75 3.66 -8.56
N ASN A 21 -26.77 3.37 -7.74
CA ASN A 21 -26.54 3.05 -6.34
C ASN A 21 -26.38 1.55 -6.14
N VAL A 22 -25.29 1.16 -5.52
CA VAL A 22 -24.94 -0.22 -5.19
C VAL A 22 -24.68 -0.34 -3.69
N ILE A 23 -25.19 -1.40 -3.08
CA ILE A 23 -24.92 -1.71 -1.68
C ILE A 23 -24.08 -2.97 -1.62
N TYR A 24 -22.87 -2.82 -1.10
CA TYR A 24 -21.95 -3.92 -0.83
C TYR A 24 -22.09 -4.40 0.61
N LYS A 25 -21.93 -5.70 0.77
CA LYS A 25 -21.72 -6.34 2.06
C LYS A 25 -20.34 -6.97 2.07
N PHE A 26 -19.54 -6.57 3.05
CA PHE A 26 -18.23 -7.14 3.31
C PHE A 26 -18.31 -7.99 4.59
N ILE A 27 -17.76 -9.18 4.54
CA ILE A 27 -17.66 -10.08 5.69
C ILE A 27 -16.17 -10.35 5.89
N ILE A 28 -15.64 -9.92 7.04
CA ILE A 28 -14.24 -10.13 7.43
C ILE A 28 -14.25 -11.04 8.64
N SER A 29 -13.68 -12.23 8.49
CA SER A 29 -13.66 -13.24 9.56
C SER A 29 -12.24 -13.68 9.87
N ASP A 30 -11.92 -13.81 11.14
CA ASP A 30 -10.68 -14.36 11.64
C ASP A 30 -10.91 -15.56 12.57
N THR A 31 -9.88 -16.39 12.72
CA THR A 31 -9.86 -17.51 13.66
C THR A 31 -9.01 -17.21 14.91
N GLY A 32 -8.94 -15.93 15.28
CA GLY A 32 -8.10 -15.41 16.35
C GLY A 32 -8.60 -15.73 17.77
N ILE A 33 -8.20 -14.88 18.70
CA ILE A 33 -8.54 -15.02 20.12
C ILE A 33 -10.00 -14.71 20.45
N GLY A 34 -10.73 -14.11 19.48
CA GLY A 34 -12.09 -13.63 19.71
C GLY A 34 -12.19 -12.52 20.75
N ILE A 35 -13.39 -12.06 21.01
CA ILE A 35 -13.71 -10.89 21.83
C ILE A 35 -14.78 -11.30 22.85
N SER A 36 -14.56 -10.94 24.14
CA SER A 36 -15.54 -11.27 25.18
C SER A 36 -16.88 -10.57 24.95
N PRO A 37 -18.01 -11.17 25.36
CA PRO A 37 -19.33 -10.56 25.22
C PRO A 37 -19.47 -9.20 25.91
N GLU A 38 -18.75 -9.00 27.01
CA GLU A 38 -18.70 -7.75 27.74
C GLU A 38 -18.01 -6.67 26.91
N PHE A 39 -16.85 -6.98 26.33
CA PHE A 39 -16.06 -6.02 25.56
C PHE A 39 -16.68 -5.73 24.19
N GLN A 40 -17.42 -6.66 23.59
CA GLN A 40 -18.13 -6.40 22.31
C GLN A 40 -19.07 -5.20 22.37
N LYS A 41 -19.59 -4.85 23.55
CA LYS A 41 -20.49 -3.69 23.75
C LYS A 41 -19.74 -2.36 23.66
N HIS A 42 -18.44 -2.38 23.92
CA HIS A 42 -17.59 -1.20 24.04
C HIS A 42 -16.52 -1.10 22.94
N ILE A 43 -16.43 -2.08 22.04
CA ILE A 43 -15.33 -2.16 21.06
C ILE A 43 -15.23 -0.95 20.14
N PHE A 44 -16.33 -0.23 19.92
CA PHE A 44 -16.36 0.99 19.09
C PHE A 44 -16.18 2.28 19.90
N GLU A 45 -16.06 2.21 21.22
CA GLU A 45 -15.82 3.37 22.06
C GLU A 45 -14.34 3.81 21.96
N PRO A 46 -14.05 5.12 22.02
CA PRO A 46 -12.68 5.62 22.01
C PRO A 46 -11.86 5.06 23.18
N PHE A 47 -10.62 4.68 22.88
CA PHE A 47 -9.65 4.14 23.85
C PHE A 47 -10.06 2.82 24.53
N ALA A 48 -11.11 2.17 24.05
CA ALA A 48 -11.53 0.89 24.56
C ALA A 48 -10.49 -0.19 24.25
N GLN A 49 -10.11 -0.96 25.27
CA GLN A 49 -9.18 -2.09 25.16
C GLN A 49 -9.67 -3.20 26.08
N GLU A 50 -9.65 -4.44 25.59
CA GLU A 50 -9.96 -5.58 26.42
C GLU A 50 -8.76 -5.89 27.32
N ASP A 51 -8.96 -5.83 28.64
CA ASP A 51 -7.93 -6.10 29.64
C ASP A 51 -7.72 -7.62 29.75
N THR A 52 -6.72 -8.17 29.04
CA THR A 52 -6.43 -9.60 29.02
C THR A 52 -5.36 -10.01 30.04
N GLY A 53 -5.17 -9.22 31.11
CA GLY A 53 -4.19 -9.53 32.16
C GLY A 53 -2.73 -9.29 31.76
N ALA A 54 -1.86 -9.15 32.73
CA ALA A 54 -0.47 -8.70 32.63
C ALA A 54 0.32 -9.32 31.47
N ARG A 55 0.66 -8.49 30.47
CA ARG A 55 1.52 -8.67 29.29
C ARG A 55 0.81 -8.75 27.94
N THR A 56 0.05 -7.74 27.60
CA THR A 56 -0.32 -7.53 26.20
C THR A 56 0.90 -7.01 25.43
N ILE A 57 1.50 -7.86 24.62
CA ILE A 57 2.66 -7.53 23.75
C ILE A 57 2.29 -6.46 22.68
N TYR A 58 1.01 -6.27 22.43
CA TYR A 58 0.47 -5.33 21.44
C TYR A 58 -0.40 -4.26 22.11
N LYS A 59 0.22 -3.19 22.59
CA LYS A 59 -0.50 -1.98 23.03
C LYS A 59 -0.94 -1.17 21.82
N GLY A 60 -2.16 -1.39 21.34
CA GLY A 60 -2.84 -0.46 20.44
C GLY A 60 -3.34 0.78 21.19
N THR A 61 -3.66 1.86 20.48
CA THR A 61 -4.23 3.09 21.07
C THR A 61 -5.70 2.95 21.48
N GLY A 62 -6.39 1.87 21.04
CA GLY A 62 -7.85 1.71 21.23
C GLY A 62 -8.69 2.63 20.33
N LEU A 63 -8.09 3.29 19.34
CA LEU A 63 -8.79 4.20 18.44
C LEU A 63 -9.20 3.57 17.10
N GLY A 64 -8.57 2.45 16.71
CA GLY A 64 -8.77 1.87 15.38
C GLY A 64 -10.23 1.51 15.08
N MET A 65 -10.91 0.81 15.99
CA MET A 65 -12.31 0.40 15.78
C MET A 65 -13.29 1.58 15.89
N THR A 66 -12.98 2.59 16.69
CA THR A 66 -13.75 3.84 16.76
C THR A 66 -13.69 4.59 15.43
N ILE A 67 -12.49 4.67 14.83
CA ILE A 67 -12.29 5.31 13.52
C ILE A 67 -13.05 4.55 12.43
N VAL A 68 -12.93 3.22 12.39
CA VAL A 68 -13.67 2.38 11.43
C VAL A 68 -15.18 2.58 11.57
N HIS A 69 -15.71 2.55 12.80
CA HIS A 69 -17.13 2.75 13.05
C HIS A 69 -17.62 4.12 12.55
N ARG A 70 -16.86 5.17 12.84
CA ARG A 70 -17.17 6.53 12.39
C ARG A 70 -17.14 6.67 10.87
N LEU A 71 -16.11 6.15 10.21
CA LEU A 71 -16.01 6.17 8.75
C LEU A 71 -17.18 5.43 8.09
N VAL A 72 -17.54 4.26 8.60
CA VAL A 72 -18.68 3.49 8.10
C VAL A 72 -19.98 4.29 8.25
N GLN A 73 -20.17 4.99 9.37
CA GLN A 73 -21.35 5.86 9.59
C GLN A 73 -21.35 7.07 8.66
N GLU A 74 -20.20 7.73 8.46
CA GLU A 74 -20.07 8.88 7.55
C GLU A 74 -20.33 8.47 6.09
N MET A 75 -20.00 7.23 5.72
CA MET A 75 -20.36 6.65 4.43
C MET A 75 -21.82 6.21 4.32
N GLY A 76 -22.65 6.40 5.35
CA GLY A 76 -24.06 5.96 5.38
C GLY A 76 -24.24 4.46 5.52
N GLY A 77 -23.20 3.74 5.98
CA GLY A 77 -23.20 2.30 6.15
C GLY A 77 -23.48 1.83 7.58
N THR A 78 -23.36 0.54 7.78
CA THR A 78 -23.47 -0.11 9.09
C THR A 78 -22.38 -1.15 9.29
N ILE A 79 -21.95 -1.35 10.53
CA ILE A 79 -21.01 -2.39 10.93
C ILE A 79 -21.61 -3.23 12.06
N GLN A 80 -21.46 -4.53 11.96
CA GLN A 80 -21.88 -5.49 12.97
C GLN A 80 -20.72 -6.41 13.33
N LEU A 81 -20.66 -6.83 14.59
CA LEU A 81 -19.68 -7.77 15.11
C LEU A 81 -20.37 -9.01 15.65
N LYS A 82 -19.84 -10.18 15.29
CA LYS A 82 -20.08 -11.46 15.96
C LYS A 82 -18.73 -12.04 16.35
N SER A 83 -18.55 -12.36 17.62
CA SER A 83 -17.29 -12.90 18.09
C SER A 83 -17.52 -13.88 19.25
N GLU A 84 -16.67 -14.88 19.32
CA GLU A 84 -16.65 -15.85 20.42
C GLU A 84 -15.19 -16.05 20.87
N LYS A 85 -14.98 -15.96 22.18
CA LYS A 85 -13.63 -16.05 22.76
C LYS A 85 -12.98 -17.40 22.44
N ASN A 86 -11.73 -17.37 21.99
CA ASN A 86 -10.91 -18.50 21.52
C ASN A 86 -11.39 -19.17 20.20
N VAL A 87 -12.44 -18.65 19.57
CA VAL A 87 -12.93 -19.11 18.26
C VAL A 87 -12.53 -18.15 17.15
N GLY A 88 -12.81 -16.84 17.33
CA GLY A 88 -12.50 -15.79 16.36
C GLY A 88 -13.56 -14.71 16.31
N SER A 89 -13.45 -13.81 15.32
CA SER A 89 -14.38 -12.71 15.14
C SER A 89 -14.84 -12.59 13.69
N THR A 90 -16.04 -12.10 13.48
CA THR A 90 -16.60 -11.77 12.17
C THR A 90 -17.19 -10.38 12.21
N PHE A 91 -16.64 -9.50 11.39
CA PHE A 91 -17.16 -8.17 11.13
C PHE A 91 -17.97 -8.20 9.83
N THR A 92 -19.18 -7.65 9.86
CA THR A 92 -20.03 -7.49 8.69
C THR A 92 -20.29 -6.00 8.47
N LEU A 93 -19.83 -5.47 7.33
CA LEU A 93 -20.04 -4.09 6.92
C LEU A 93 -21.03 -4.06 5.76
N ILE A 94 -21.98 -3.10 5.82
CA ILE A 94 -22.88 -2.82 4.71
C ILE A 94 -22.64 -1.37 4.31
N LEU A 95 -22.18 -1.15 3.09
CA LEU A 95 -21.77 0.16 2.59
C LEU A 95 -22.49 0.50 1.28
N PRO A 96 -23.14 1.68 1.20
CA PRO A 96 -23.66 2.20 -0.05
C PRO A 96 -22.52 2.86 -0.86
N PHE A 97 -22.53 2.63 -2.18
CA PHE A 97 -21.66 3.30 -3.13
C PHE A 97 -22.49 3.81 -4.31
N THR A 98 -21.98 4.82 -4.99
CA THR A 98 -22.51 5.28 -6.27
C THR A 98 -21.55 4.84 -7.37
N ILE A 99 -22.08 4.17 -8.39
CA ILE A 99 -21.30 3.80 -9.57
C ILE A 99 -21.01 5.09 -10.34
N ASP A 100 -19.75 5.40 -10.58
CA ASP A 100 -19.36 6.47 -11.46
C ASP A 100 -19.43 5.98 -12.91
N GLU A 101 -20.44 6.44 -13.65
CA GLU A 101 -20.57 6.18 -15.09
C GLU A 101 -19.60 7.04 -15.92
N HIS A 102 -19.00 8.05 -15.30
CA HIS A 102 -17.94 8.86 -15.89
C HIS A 102 -16.55 8.26 -15.54
N GLN A 103 -16.44 6.93 -15.37
CA GLN A 103 -15.13 6.40 -15.69
C GLN A 103 -14.83 6.99 -17.06
N PRO A 104 -13.74 7.76 -17.22
CA PRO A 104 -13.20 7.92 -18.55
C PRO A 104 -13.08 6.48 -19.01
N SER A 105 -13.99 6.05 -19.90
CA SER A 105 -13.79 4.84 -20.66
C SER A 105 -12.33 4.94 -20.98
N ALA A 106 -11.54 3.96 -20.52
CA ALA A 106 -10.14 3.93 -20.91
C ALA A 106 -10.25 4.31 -22.37
N SER A 107 -9.99 5.59 -22.62
CA SER A 107 -10.09 6.15 -23.96
C SER A 107 -9.35 5.09 -24.71
N GLU A 108 -9.99 4.52 -25.70
CA GLU A 108 -9.31 3.89 -26.80
C GLU A 108 -8.33 4.94 -27.35
N GLU A 109 -7.36 5.33 -26.52
CA GLU A 109 -6.05 5.60 -27.02
C GLU A 109 -5.73 4.28 -27.66
N THR A 110 -5.92 4.25 -28.94
CA THR A 110 -5.49 3.25 -29.87
C THR A 110 -4.14 2.74 -29.40
N ALA A 111 -4.19 1.82 -28.44
CA ALA A 111 -3.06 1.04 -28.02
C ALA A 111 -2.79 0.05 -29.14
N THR A 112 -2.11 0.54 -30.15
CA THR A 112 -1.09 -0.22 -30.82
C THR A 112 0.12 -0.32 -29.88
N ASP A 113 -0.11 -0.69 -28.63
CA ASP A 113 0.95 -1.05 -27.71
C ASP A 113 0.97 -2.58 -27.68
N THR A 114 1.90 -3.13 -28.46
CA THR A 114 2.54 -4.40 -28.15
C THR A 114 2.81 -4.41 -26.66
N PRO A 115 2.40 -5.44 -25.89
CA PRO A 115 2.68 -5.48 -24.44
C PRO A 115 4.16 -5.16 -24.24
N ALA A 116 4.47 -4.10 -23.50
CA ALA A 116 5.84 -3.74 -23.25
C ALA A 116 6.51 -4.94 -22.57
N ASP A 117 7.55 -5.46 -23.20
CA ASP A 117 8.32 -6.58 -22.63
C ASP A 117 9.23 -6.02 -21.53
N PHE A 118 8.84 -6.26 -20.29
CA PHE A 118 9.58 -5.83 -19.11
C PHE A 118 10.61 -6.85 -18.63
N SER A 119 10.79 -8.00 -19.31
CA SER A 119 11.59 -9.14 -18.85
C SER A 119 13.07 -8.82 -18.63
N ASN A 120 13.57 -7.78 -19.27
CA ASN A 120 14.97 -7.34 -19.16
C ASN A 120 15.18 -6.18 -18.19
N LEU A 121 14.13 -5.61 -17.62
CA LEU A 121 14.22 -4.47 -16.72
C LEU A 121 14.48 -4.92 -15.28
N HIS A 122 15.37 -4.21 -14.60
CA HIS A 122 15.72 -4.45 -13.21
C HIS A 122 15.38 -3.23 -12.34
N ILE A 123 14.44 -3.41 -11.42
CA ILE A 123 13.88 -2.36 -10.57
C ILE A 123 14.44 -2.52 -9.15
N LEU A 124 14.89 -1.42 -8.54
CA LEU A 124 15.15 -1.36 -7.10
C LEU A 124 13.92 -0.79 -6.39
N VAL A 125 13.27 -1.58 -5.56
CA VAL A 125 12.12 -1.17 -4.74
C VAL A 125 12.58 -0.90 -3.31
N VAL A 126 12.28 0.30 -2.81
CA VAL A 126 12.68 0.75 -1.48
C VAL A 126 11.44 1.10 -0.66
N GLU A 127 11.16 0.30 0.36
CA GLU A 127 9.95 0.38 1.20
C GLU A 127 10.28 -0.22 2.57
N ASP A 128 9.93 0.46 3.66
CA ASP A 128 10.23 0.00 5.02
C ASP A 128 9.15 -0.91 5.61
N ASN A 129 7.96 -0.91 5.03
CA ASN A 129 6.89 -1.81 5.45
C ASN A 129 6.99 -3.13 4.67
N GLU A 130 7.28 -4.22 5.39
CA GLU A 130 7.48 -5.56 4.83
C GLU A 130 6.31 -6.03 3.96
N LEU A 131 5.07 -5.81 4.40
CA LEU A 131 3.87 -6.20 3.64
C LEU A 131 3.73 -5.40 2.34
N ASN A 132 3.96 -4.07 2.39
CA ASN A 132 3.91 -3.24 1.18
C ASN A 132 5.00 -3.66 0.19
N LEU A 133 6.20 -3.97 0.71
CA LEU A 133 7.33 -4.44 -0.08
C LEU A 133 6.99 -5.76 -0.78
N GLU A 134 6.47 -6.75 -0.04
CA GLU A 134 6.05 -8.05 -0.60
C GLU A 134 4.99 -7.89 -1.71
N ILE A 135 3.97 -7.04 -1.47
CA ILE A 135 2.92 -6.77 -2.47
C ILE A 135 3.51 -6.13 -3.73
N ALA A 136 4.40 -5.14 -3.57
CA ALA A 136 5.05 -4.47 -4.70
C ALA A 136 5.92 -5.45 -5.51
N VAL A 137 6.75 -6.25 -4.83
CA VAL A 137 7.60 -7.28 -5.46
C VAL A 137 6.74 -8.27 -6.22
N PHE A 138 5.76 -8.89 -5.56
CA PHE A 138 4.87 -9.87 -6.21
C PHE A 138 4.21 -9.32 -7.47
N SER A 139 3.72 -8.08 -7.41
CA SER A 139 3.01 -7.47 -8.54
C SER A 139 3.94 -7.11 -9.70
N LEU A 140 5.16 -6.62 -9.39
CA LEU A 140 6.16 -6.27 -10.41
C LEU A 140 6.74 -7.53 -11.07
N GLU A 141 7.04 -8.58 -10.29
CA GLU A 141 7.51 -9.87 -10.81
C GLU A 141 6.44 -10.56 -11.66
N ALA A 142 5.16 -10.48 -11.27
CA ALA A 142 4.04 -10.98 -12.07
C ALA A 142 3.91 -10.25 -13.42
N ALA A 143 4.36 -9.00 -13.52
CA ALA A 143 4.46 -8.24 -14.76
C ALA A 143 5.75 -8.52 -15.57
N GLY A 144 6.62 -9.42 -15.08
CA GLY A 144 7.84 -9.86 -15.76
C GLY A 144 9.10 -9.05 -15.43
N LEU A 145 9.06 -8.15 -14.44
CA LEU A 145 10.20 -7.34 -14.02
C LEU A 145 11.13 -8.11 -13.08
N ASN A 146 12.43 -7.83 -13.14
CA ASN A 146 13.37 -8.28 -12.11
C ASN A 146 13.40 -7.25 -10.98
N VAL A 147 13.30 -7.71 -9.72
CA VAL A 147 13.19 -6.82 -8.57
C VAL A 147 14.29 -7.08 -7.56
N SER A 148 14.99 -6.01 -7.16
CA SER A 148 15.83 -5.97 -5.96
C SER A 148 15.12 -5.11 -4.90
N THR A 149 15.36 -5.38 -3.63
CA THR A 149 14.67 -4.72 -2.52
C THR A 149 15.64 -4.07 -1.55
N ALA A 150 15.20 -2.97 -0.93
CA ALA A 150 15.83 -2.33 0.21
C ALA A 150 14.77 -1.88 1.21
N ILE A 151 15.05 -1.98 2.50
CA ILE A 151 14.10 -1.65 3.57
C ILE A 151 14.26 -0.23 4.12
N ASN A 152 15.18 0.56 3.60
CA ASN A 152 15.40 1.97 3.93
C ASN A 152 16.33 2.63 2.90
N GLY A 153 16.39 3.98 2.94
CA GLY A 153 17.20 4.75 2.02
C GLY A 153 18.71 4.46 2.07
N LEU A 154 19.25 4.17 3.26
CA LEU A 154 20.68 3.88 3.42
C LEU A 154 21.05 2.57 2.73
N GLU A 155 20.21 1.56 2.83
CA GLU A 155 20.39 0.28 2.15
C GLU A 155 20.29 0.44 0.63
N ALA A 156 19.31 1.22 0.16
CA ALA A 156 19.16 1.56 -1.26
C ALA A 156 20.43 2.21 -1.84
N VAL A 157 20.98 3.22 -1.15
CA VAL A 157 22.24 3.87 -1.56
C VAL A 157 23.39 2.86 -1.65
N ARG A 158 23.54 1.98 -0.64
CA ARG A 158 24.58 0.96 -0.60
C ARG A 158 24.45 -0.08 -1.73
N LEU A 159 23.21 -0.53 -2.00
CA LEU A 159 22.94 -1.47 -3.08
C LEU A 159 23.26 -0.83 -4.43
N PHE A 160 22.80 0.40 -4.65
CA PHE A 160 23.10 1.13 -5.88
C PHE A 160 24.60 1.40 -6.05
N GLU A 161 25.30 1.79 -5.00
CA GLU A 161 26.77 2.03 -5.04
C GLU A 161 27.56 0.77 -5.39
N LYS A 162 27.15 -0.41 -4.87
CA LYS A 162 27.82 -1.70 -5.09
C LYS A 162 27.45 -2.38 -6.40
N SER A 163 26.32 -2.01 -7.00
CA SER A 163 25.86 -2.58 -8.26
C SER A 163 26.76 -2.18 -9.42
N LYS A 164 26.66 -2.90 -10.51
CA LYS A 164 27.31 -2.50 -11.76
C LYS A 164 26.65 -1.21 -12.29
N PRO A 165 27.38 -0.34 -12.98
CA PRO A 165 26.75 0.78 -13.67
C PRO A 165 25.63 0.30 -14.60
N TYR A 166 24.48 0.98 -14.56
CA TYR A 166 23.26 0.66 -15.32
C TYR A 166 22.64 -0.71 -14.99
N GLU A 167 22.90 -1.26 -13.80
CA GLU A 167 22.24 -2.49 -13.35
C GLU A 167 20.77 -2.28 -13.00
N TYR A 168 20.44 -1.12 -12.47
CA TYR A 168 19.07 -0.72 -12.19
C TYR A 168 18.55 0.25 -13.23
N ASP A 169 17.42 -0.10 -13.86
CA ASP A 169 16.74 0.73 -14.84
C ASP A 169 15.88 1.80 -14.19
N ILE A 170 15.30 1.51 -13.02
CA ILE A 170 14.46 2.42 -12.24
C ILE A 170 14.62 2.12 -10.74
N ILE A 171 14.44 3.15 -9.92
CA ILE A 171 14.34 3.05 -8.47
C ILE A 171 12.95 3.53 -8.05
N LEU A 172 12.14 2.67 -7.44
CA LEU A 172 10.89 3.02 -6.76
C LEU A 172 11.22 3.29 -5.29
N MET A 173 11.04 4.52 -4.81
CA MET A 173 11.57 4.99 -3.54
C MET A 173 10.45 5.53 -2.64
N ASP A 174 10.15 4.86 -1.53
CA ASP A 174 9.32 5.49 -0.50
C ASP A 174 10.02 6.73 0.08
N ILE A 175 9.23 7.78 0.28
CA ILE A 175 9.75 9.03 0.87
C ILE A 175 9.89 8.91 2.39
N MET A 176 8.92 8.27 3.06
CA MET A 176 8.83 8.25 4.52
C MET A 176 9.36 6.94 5.10
N MET A 177 10.66 6.87 5.30
CA MET A 177 11.32 5.69 5.87
C MET A 177 12.22 6.04 7.06
N PRO A 178 12.42 5.10 8.01
CA PRO A 178 13.37 5.25 9.10
C PRO A 178 14.82 5.18 8.59
N VAL A 179 15.79 5.54 9.43
CA VAL A 179 17.25 5.53 9.19
C VAL A 179 17.68 6.57 8.16
N MET A 180 17.16 6.49 6.92
CA MET A 180 17.36 7.46 5.85
C MET A 180 16.08 7.53 5.02
N ASN A 181 15.48 8.71 4.93
CA ASN A 181 14.29 8.95 4.11
C ASN A 181 14.61 8.95 2.61
N GLY A 182 13.57 8.84 1.78
CA GLY A 182 13.75 8.72 0.33
C GLY A 182 14.35 9.97 -0.33
N LEU A 183 14.09 11.19 0.19
CA LEU A 183 14.66 12.42 -0.35
C LEU A 183 16.18 12.48 -0.14
N ASP A 184 16.63 12.09 1.04
CA ASP A 184 18.05 12.09 1.36
C ASP A 184 18.77 10.94 0.65
N ALA A 185 18.12 9.79 0.47
CA ALA A 185 18.62 8.69 -0.34
C ALA A 185 18.77 9.10 -1.81
N ALA A 186 17.79 9.78 -2.39
CA ALA A 186 17.87 10.28 -3.77
C ALA A 186 19.05 11.25 -3.94
N LYS A 187 19.23 12.22 -3.04
CA LYS A 187 20.38 13.14 -3.06
C LYS A 187 21.71 12.38 -2.98
N ALA A 188 21.80 11.39 -2.09
CA ALA A 188 23.00 10.58 -1.92
C ALA A 188 23.32 9.80 -3.20
N ILE A 189 22.31 9.15 -3.82
CA ILE A 189 22.47 8.45 -5.10
C ILE A 189 22.95 9.43 -6.19
N ARG A 190 22.32 10.61 -6.31
CA ARG A 190 22.72 11.64 -7.30
C ARG A 190 24.15 12.17 -7.08
N GLY A 191 24.65 12.12 -5.85
CA GLY A 191 26.00 12.56 -5.48
C GLY A 191 27.08 11.50 -5.70
N LEU A 192 26.76 10.27 -6.08
CA LEU A 192 27.75 9.22 -6.32
C LEU A 192 28.55 9.48 -7.60
N SER A 193 29.87 9.17 -7.54
CA SER A 193 30.77 9.31 -8.69
C SER A 193 30.66 8.11 -9.63
N ARG A 194 29.49 7.96 -10.29
CA ARG A 194 29.23 6.88 -11.25
C ARG A 194 28.34 7.39 -12.40
N PRO A 195 28.46 6.83 -13.61
CA PRO A 195 27.87 7.41 -14.82
C PRO A 195 26.33 7.43 -14.80
N ASP A 196 25.69 6.47 -14.14
CA ASP A 196 24.23 6.32 -14.05
C ASP A 196 23.61 7.03 -12.83
N ALA A 197 24.40 7.55 -11.89
CA ALA A 197 23.90 8.22 -10.70
C ALA A 197 22.99 9.42 -11.00
N THR A 198 23.27 10.15 -12.07
CA THR A 198 22.48 11.32 -12.48
C THR A 198 21.33 10.99 -13.43
N THR A 199 21.35 9.81 -14.06
CA THR A 199 20.41 9.43 -15.12
C THR A 199 19.40 8.39 -14.72
N VAL A 200 19.71 7.49 -13.74
CA VAL A 200 18.75 6.49 -13.28
C VAL A 200 17.46 7.16 -12.82
N PRO A 201 16.28 6.80 -13.37
CA PRO A 201 15.02 7.33 -12.91
C PRO A 201 14.74 6.95 -11.46
N ILE A 202 14.40 7.93 -10.61
CA ILE A 202 13.96 7.71 -9.24
C ILE A 202 12.52 8.19 -9.16
N ILE A 203 11.61 7.28 -8.88
CA ILE A 203 10.18 7.52 -8.76
C ILE A 203 9.79 7.46 -7.28
N ALA A 204 9.30 8.57 -6.75
CA ALA A 204 8.86 8.64 -5.36
C ALA A 204 7.52 7.94 -5.15
N LEU A 205 7.42 7.18 -4.08
CA LEU A 205 6.16 6.60 -3.58
C LEU A 205 5.72 7.42 -2.36
N SER A 206 4.56 8.07 -2.41
CA SER A 206 4.12 8.94 -1.32
C SER A 206 2.63 8.77 -0.99
N ALA A 207 2.27 8.91 0.30
CA ALA A 207 0.88 8.92 0.73
C ALA A 207 0.12 10.19 0.32
N ASN A 208 0.85 11.30 0.06
CA ASN A 208 0.28 12.60 -0.30
C ASN A 208 1.17 13.30 -1.34
N ALA A 209 0.56 13.71 -2.45
CA ALA A 209 1.22 14.49 -3.50
C ALA A 209 0.88 15.99 -3.36
N PHE A 210 1.22 16.62 -2.23
CA PHE A 210 1.08 18.08 -2.11
C PHE A 210 2.14 18.82 -2.93
N ALA A 211 1.77 19.95 -3.51
CA ALA A 211 2.65 20.74 -4.39
C ALA A 211 4.00 21.14 -3.76
N GLU A 212 4.04 21.39 -2.44
CA GLU A 212 5.28 21.73 -1.72
C GLU A 212 6.25 20.53 -1.63
N ASP A 213 5.74 19.31 -1.51
CA ASP A 213 6.55 18.11 -1.43
C ASP A 213 7.11 17.74 -2.82
N ILE A 214 6.38 18.02 -3.89
CA ILE A 214 6.84 17.86 -5.27
C ILE A 214 8.07 18.72 -5.56
N GLN A 215 8.10 19.97 -5.09
CA GLN A 215 9.26 20.84 -5.30
C GLN A 215 10.50 20.39 -4.54
N LYS A 216 10.32 19.91 -3.29
CA LYS A 216 11.43 19.34 -2.50
C LYS A 216 12.00 18.09 -3.15
N SER A 217 11.14 17.26 -3.69
CA SER A 217 11.53 16.01 -4.37
C SER A 217 12.29 16.28 -5.67
N LYS A 218 11.84 17.24 -6.48
CA LYS A 218 12.60 17.68 -7.67
C LYS A 218 14.00 18.18 -7.32
N ASN A 219 14.12 18.95 -6.23
CA ASN A 219 15.42 19.44 -5.74
C ASN A 219 16.31 18.31 -5.21
N ALA A 220 15.72 17.18 -4.80
CA ALA A 220 16.44 15.97 -4.39
C ALA A 220 16.86 15.09 -5.57
N GLY A 221 16.41 15.41 -6.80
CA GLY A 221 16.72 14.63 -8.00
C GLY A 221 15.75 13.49 -8.28
N ILE A 222 14.54 13.53 -7.68
CA ILE A 222 13.45 12.62 -7.99
C ILE A 222 12.80 13.04 -9.32
N ASN A 223 12.50 12.07 -10.17
CA ASN A 223 11.98 12.28 -11.52
C ASN A 223 10.46 12.40 -11.55
N GLU A 224 9.77 11.56 -10.77
CA GLU A 224 8.32 11.50 -10.77
C GLU A 224 7.75 11.00 -9.44
N HIS A 225 6.42 11.11 -9.25
CA HIS A 225 5.71 10.70 -8.06
C HIS A 225 4.57 9.76 -8.38
N LEU A 226 4.45 8.70 -7.58
CA LEU A 226 3.30 7.80 -7.55
C LEU A 226 2.65 7.87 -6.17
N ALA A 227 1.32 7.98 -6.15
CA ALA A 227 0.56 7.95 -4.91
C ALA A 227 0.43 6.52 -4.39
N LYS A 228 0.52 6.33 -3.07
CA LYS A 228 0.13 5.10 -2.38
C LYS A 228 -1.39 5.14 -2.08
N PRO A 229 -2.13 4.01 -2.21
CA PRO A 229 -1.66 2.67 -2.56
C PRO A 229 -1.24 2.57 -4.03
N LEU A 230 -0.26 1.70 -4.33
CA LEU A 230 0.27 1.52 -5.68
C LEU A 230 -0.79 0.88 -6.60
N GLU A 231 -1.23 1.65 -7.59
CA GLU A 231 -2.04 1.14 -8.69
C GLU A 231 -1.10 0.61 -9.78
N MET A 232 -1.04 -0.70 -9.95
CA MET A 232 -0.03 -1.34 -10.79
C MET A 232 -0.06 -0.87 -12.25
N ASP A 233 -1.24 -0.61 -12.82
CA ASP A 233 -1.37 -0.06 -14.17
C ASP A 233 -0.68 1.31 -14.32
N LYS A 234 -0.74 2.17 -13.29
CA LYS A 234 -0.05 3.44 -13.27
C LYS A 234 1.46 3.26 -13.12
N VAL A 235 1.88 2.34 -12.25
CA VAL A 235 3.30 2.01 -12.04
C VAL A 235 3.92 1.53 -13.35
N LEU A 236 3.29 0.56 -14.04
CA LEU A 236 3.81 0.01 -15.30
C LEU A 236 3.83 1.05 -16.42
N LYS A 237 2.84 1.97 -16.50
CA LYS A 237 2.85 3.08 -17.46
C LYS A 237 4.03 4.03 -17.20
N VAL A 238 4.30 4.36 -15.94
CA VAL A 238 5.45 5.21 -15.58
C VAL A 238 6.75 4.49 -15.92
N ILE A 239 6.92 3.20 -15.56
CA ILE A 239 8.10 2.40 -15.94
C ILE A 239 8.30 2.42 -17.45
N ALA A 240 7.26 2.15 -18.24
CA ALA A 240 7.33 2.14 -19.71
C ALA A 240 7.71 3.52 -20.30
N SER A 241 7.40 4.62 -19.62
CA SER A 241 7.77 5.96 -20.08
C SER A 241 9.26 6.28 -19.95
N TYR A 242 9.93 5.65 -18.98
CA TYR A 242 11.36 5.84 -18.72
C TYR A 242 12.25 4.79 -19.35
N CYS A 243 11.74 3.61 -19.66
CA CYS A 243 12.47 2.47 -20.21
C CYS A 243 12.06 2.24 -21.68
N LYS A 244 12.49 3.14 -22.56
CA LYS A 244 12.30 3.04 -24.02
C LYS A 244 13.52 2.44 -24.70
#